data_6cb5b5041d16243ddbfc15d9692533fa
#
_entry.id   6cb5b5041d16243ddbfc15d9692533fa
#
_cell.length_a   1.000
_cell.length_b   1.000
_cell.length_c   1.000
_cell.angle_alpha   90.00
_cell.angle_beta   90.00
_cell.angle_gamma   90.00
#
_symmetry.space_group_name_H-M   'P 1'
#
loop_
_entity.id
_entity.type
_entity.pdbx_description
1 polymer ?
#
loop_
_entity_poly.entity_id
_entity_poly.type
_entity_poly.pdbx_seq_one_letter_code
_entity_poly.pdbx_strand_id
1 'polypeptide(L)'
;IGYRVACEADTHVQATVSQALKKGDVQIAISYSGSKKEIVLCAEAARKQGATVIAITSLADSPLRRLAHFTLDTVSGETEWRSSSMSTRTAQNSVTDLLFVGLVQLNDVESLKMIQRSSELTQRLK
;
A
#
# COMPACT_ATOMS: atom_id res chain seq x y z
N ILE A 1 -11.07 8.20 7.02
CA ILE A 1 -10.55 7.92 8.36
C ILE A 1 -9.51 8.96 8.83
N GLY A 2 -9.37 10.09 8.14
CA GLY A 2 -8.55 11.23 8.55
C GLY A 2 -7.09 11.21 8.13
N TYR A 3 -6.57 10.12 7.60
CA TYR A 3 -5.20 10.08 7.07
C TYR A 3 -5.12 10.68 5.68
N ARG A 4 -4.05 11.43 5.43
CA ARG A 4 -3.73 11.92 4.09
C ARG A 4 -2.95 10.84 3.36
N VAL A 5 -3.44 10.44 2.19
CA VAL A 5 -2.82 9.39 1.38
C VAL A 5 -2.64 9.91 -0.04
N ALA A 6 -1.44 9.73 -0.61
CA ALA A 6 -1.18 9.91 -2.02
C ALA A 6 -1.10 8.52 -2.66
N CYS A 7 -1.82 8.31 -3.75
CA CYS A 7 -1.78 7.09 -4.54
C CYS A 7 -1.73 7.48 -6.02
N GLU A 8 -0.59 7.25 -6.63
CA GLU A 8 -0.29 7.70 -7.99
C GLU A 8 -0.14 6.52 -8.94
N ALA A 9 -0.65 6.65 -10.16
CA ALA A 9 -0.52 5.62 -11.18
C ALA A 9 0.77 5.78 -12.00
N ASP A 10 1.25 7.02 -12.16
CA ASP A 10 2.47 7.32 -12.91
C ASP A 10 3.72 7.04 -12.08
N THR A 11 4.66 6.28 -12.64
CA THR A 11 5.89 5.85 -11.95
C THR A 11 6.86 7.00 -11.65
N HIS A 12 6.89 8.04 -12.48
CA HIS A 12 7.73 9.22 -12.22
C HIS A 12 7.18 10.04 -11.05
N VAL A 13 5.86 10.18 -10.99
CA VAL A 13 5.19 10.83 -9.88
C VAL A 13 5.37 10.03 -8.59
N GLN A 14 5.25 8.70 -8.65
CA GLN A 14 5.54 7.82 -7.52
C GLN A 14 6.96 8.03 -6.97
N ALA A 15 7.96 8.08 -7.84
CA ALA A 15 9.34 8.31 -7.45
C ALA A 15 9.53 9.69 -6.79
N THR A 16 8.92 10.73 -7.36
CA THR A 16 8.98 12.09 -6.82
C THR A 16 8.33 12.17 -5.45
N VAL A 17 7.15 11.57 -5.28
CA VAL A 17 6.46 11.51 -3.97
C VAL A 17 7.28 10.73 -2.95
N SER A 18 7.85 9.57 -3.35
CA SER A 18 8.69 8.75 -2.46
C SER A 18 9.93 9.51 -1.96
N GLN A 19 10.52 10.33 -2.82
CA GLN A 19 11.68 11.17 -2.47
C GLN A 19 11.31 12.34 -1.54
N ALA A 20 10.05 12.78 -1.57
CA ALA A 20 9.54 13.88 -0.73
C ALA A 20 9.11 13.42 0.68
N LEU A 21 9.06 12.12 0.93
CA LEU A 21 8.75 11.55 2.24
C LEU A 21 9.84 11.89 3.26
N LYS A 22 9.48 11.81 4.53
CA LYS A 22 10.37 12.12 5.66
C LYS A 22 10.09 11.20 6.84
N LYS A 23 10.89 11.30 7.87
CA LYS A 23 10.72 10.55 9.11
C LYS A 23 9.32 10.77 9.69
N GLY A 24 8.61 9.70 9.97
CA GLY A 24 7.23 9.69 10.43
C GLY A 24 6.21 9.38 9.32
N ASP A 25 6.60 9.51 8.05
CA ASP A 25 5.76 9.09 6.93
C ASP A 25 5.86 7.59 6.70
N VAL A 26 4.84 7.02 6.05
CA VAL A 26 4.76 5.60 5.72
C VAL A 26 4.57 5.45 4.21
N GLN A 27 5.38 4.61 3.58
CA GLN A 27 5.16 4.15 2.21
C GLN A 27 4.69 2.71 2.22
N ILE A 28 3.54 2.45 1.59
CA ILE A 28 3.07 1.10 1.30
C ILE A 28 3.46 0.77 -0.15
N ALA A 29 4.33 -0.20 -0.32
CA ALA A 29 4.81 -0.67 -1.62
C ALA A 29 4.17 -2.02 -1.95
N ILE A 30 3.40 -2.10 -3.05
CA ILE A 30 2.63 -3.29 -3.42
C ILE A 30 3.25 -3.89 -4.67
N SER A 31 3.83 -5.08 -4.55
CA SER A 31 4.39 -5.83 -5.68
C SER A 31 4.47 -7.30 -5.34
N TYR A 32 3.74 -8.16 -6.05
CA TYR A 32 3.74 -9.60 -5.78
C TYR A 32 5.13 -10.21 -5.92
N SER A 33 5.82 -9.98 -7.04
CA SER A 33 7.18 -10.48 -7.23
C SER A 33 8.23 -9.76 -6.37
N GLY A 34 7.94 -8.55 -5.90
CA GLY A 34 8.88 -7.71 -5.16
C GLY A 34 10.14 -7.30 -5.94
N SER A 35 10.15 -7.49 -7.27
CA SER A 35 11.33 -7.30 -8.14
C SER A 35 11.15 -6.20 -9.19
N LYS A 36 9.98 -5.53 -9.24
CA LYS A 36 9.76 -4.42 -10.18
C LYS A 36 10.66 -3.25 -9.82
N LYS A 37 11.52 -2.84 -10.77
CA LYS A 37 12.54 -1.80 -10.56
C LYS A 37 11.94 -0.50 -10.03
N GLU A 38 10.84 -0.07 -10.60
CA GLU A 38 10.16 1.18 -10.22
C GLU A 38 9.74 1.17 -8.75
N ILE A 39 9.13 0.07 -8.30
CA ILE A 39 8.68 -0.08 -6.92
C ILE A 39 9.87 -0.16 -5.96
N VAL A 40 10.91 -0.89 -6.34
CA VAL A 40 12.14 -1.01 -5.52
C VAL A 40 12.82 0.34 -5.37
N LEU A 41 12.98 1.11 -6.46
CA LEU A 41 13.57 2.45 -6.43
C LEU A 41 12.76 3.41 -5.55
N CYS A 42 11.44 3.38 -5.64
CA CYS A 42 10.56 4.19 -4.77
C CYS A 42 10.75 3.81 -3.29
N ALA A 43 10.80 2.52 -2.99
CA ALA A 43 11.02 2.03 -1.62
C ALA A 43 12.40 2.42 -1.07
N GLU A 44 13.45 2.35 -1.90
CA GLU A 44 14.79 2.84 -1.55
C GLU A 44 14.81 4.34 -1.28
N ALA A 45 14.15 5.13 -2.14
CA ALA A 45 14.06 6.58 -1.97
C ALA A 45 13.39 6.93 -0.64
N ALA A 46 12.22 6.36 -0.37
CA ALA A 46 11.50 6.57 0.89
C ALA A 46 12.32 6.19 2.12
N ARG A 47 12.98 5.02 2.06
CA ARG A 47 13.83 4.55 3.15
C ARG A 47 15.02 5.50 3.42
N LYS A 48 15.66 6.03 2.37
CA LYS A 48 16.74 7.03 2.49
C LYS A 48 16.26 8.32 3.16
N GLN A 49 15.01 8.70 2.97
CA GLN A 49 14.40 9.87 3.62
C GLN A 49 13.94 9.59 5.07
N GLY A 50 14.11 8.37 5.56
CA GLY A 50 13.74 7.97 6.91
C GLY A 50 12.26 7.61 7.08
N ALA A 51 11.52 7.47 5.98
CA ALA A 51 10.14 6.97 6.02
C ALA A 51 10.10 5.47 6.32
N THR A 52 9.00 5.02 6.91
CA THR A 52 8.74 3.60 7.14
C THR A 52 8.22 2.96 5.86
N VAL A 53 8.87 1.90 5.40
CA VAL A 53 8.45 1.13 4.22
C VAL A 53 7.74 -0.15 4.66
N ILE A 54 6.51 -0.33 4.21
CA ILE A 54 5.70 -1.54 4.37
C ILE A 54 5.55 -2.18 2.99
N ALA A 55 5.94 -3.43 2.82
CA ALA A 55 5.77 -4.17 1.57
C ALA A 55 4.57 -5.11 1.65
N ILE A 56 3.70 -5.08 0.63
CA ILE A 56 2.70 -6.11 0.38
C ILE A 56 3.22 -6.95 -0.78
N THR A 57 3.70 -8.15 -0.50
CA THR A 57 4.46 -8.97 -1.47
C THR A 57 4.25 -10.46 -1.23
N SER A 58 4.75 -11.31 -2.13
CA SER A 58 4.73 -12.76 -1.92
C SER A 58 5.73 -13.21 -0.85
N LEU A 59 5.63 -14.46 -0.43
CA LEU A 59 6.58 -15.09 0.51
C LEU A 59 8.00 -15.24 -0.05
N ALA A 60 8.17 -15.16 -1.37
CA ALA A 60 9.47 -15.33 -2.01
C ALA A 60 10.45 -14.21 -1.59
N ASP A 61 11.71 -14.57 -1.43
CA ASP A 61 12.77 -13.59 -1.22
C ASP A 61 12.87 -12.64 -2.41
N SER A 62 12.93 -11.34 -2.12
CA SER A 62 12.91 -10.30 -3.16
C SER A 62 13.58 -9.01 -2.69
N PRO A 63 14.04 -8.16 -3.64
CA PRO A 63 14.63 -6.87 -3.29
C PRO A 63 13.72 -6.00 -2.43
N LEU A 64 12.42 -5.93 -2.77
CA LEU A 64 11.45 -5.15 -2.00
C LEU A 64 11.30 -5.67 -0.58
N ARG A 65 11.23 -7.01 -0.40
CA ARG A 65 11.14 -7.64 0.92
C ARG A 65 12.31 -7.28 1.81
N ARG A 66 13.52 -7.28 1.26
CA ARG A 66 14.75 -6.91 1.99
C ARG A 66 14.83 -5.43 2.36
N LEU A 67 14.22 -4.56 1.58
CA LEU A 67 14.17 -3.11 1.83
C LEU A 67 13.10 -2.73 2.85
N ALA A 68 12.01 -3.47 2.95
CA ALA A 68 10.88 -3.13 3.80
C ALA A 68 11.24 -3.25 5.29
N HIS A 69 10.64 -2.38 6.10
CA HIS A 69 10.67 -2.50 7.55
C HIS A 69 9.66 -3.55 8.04
N PHE A 70 8.54 -3.66 7.34
CA PHE A 70 7.49 -4.64 7.58
C PHE A 70 7.04 -5.26 6.27
N THR A 71 6.73 -6.55 6.29
CA THR A 71 6.17 -7.26 5.14
C THR A 71 4.81 -7.86 5.50
N LEU A 72 3.85 -7.65 4.62
CA LEU A 72 2.54 -8.28 4.66
C LEU A 72 2.48 -9.27 3.51
N ASP A 73 2.40 -10.53 3.86
CA ASP A 73 2.53 -11.61 2.89
C ASP A 73 1.21 -11.88 2.17
N THR A 74 1.30 -12.03 0.85
CA THR A 74 0.18 -12.46 0.01
C THR A 74 0.52 -13.78 -0.66
N VAL A 75 -0.41 -14.72 -0.60
CA VAL A 75 -0.29 -16.01 -1.30
C VAL A 75 -1.34 -16.05 -2.38
N SER A 76 -0.91 -16.29 -3.61
CA SER A 76 -1.81 -16.57 -4.73
C SER A 76 -1.39 -17.88 -5.41
N GLY A 77 -2.37 -18.72 -5.71
CA GLY A 77 -2.12 -19.93 -6.51
C GLY A 77 -1.87 -19.54 -7.97
N GLU A 78 -0.61 -19.49 -8.37
CA GLU A 78 -0.23 -19.32 -9.77
C GLU A 78 -0.25 -20.69 -10.45
N THR A 79 -1.06 -20.81 -11.50
CA THR A 79 -0.97 -21.93 -12.45
C THR A 79 -0.54 -21.36 -13.80
N GLU A 80 0.22 -22.11 -14.58
CA GLU A 80 0.70 -21.70 -15.92
C GLU A 80 -0.42 -21.19 -16.86
N TRP A 81 -1.64 -21.59 -16.62
CA TRP A 81 -2.82 -21.30 -17.44
C TRP A 81 -3.68 -20.15 -16.94
N ARG A 82 -3.45 -19.66 -15.76
CA ARG A 82 -4.24 -18.58 -15.18
C ARG A 82 -3.37 -17.35 -15.02
N SER A 83 -3.68 -16.29 -15.74
CA SER A 83 -3.05 -15.00 -15.52
C SER A 83 -3.01 -14.71 -14.03
N SER A 84 -1.82 -14.73 -13.44
CA SER A 84 -1.53 -14.53 -12.03
C SER A 84 -2.14 -13.24 -11.45
N SER A 85 -2.51 -12.31 -12.32
CA SER A 85 -2.93 -10.97 -11.95
C SER A 85 -4.25 -10.90 -11.18
N MET A 86 -5.20 -11.83 -11.38
CA MET A 86 -6.51 -11.74 -10.72
C MET A 86 -6.46 -12.24 -9.27
N SER A 87 -5.94 -13.44 -9.04
CA SER A 87 -5.81 -14.00 -7.69
C SER A 87 -4.84 -13.18 -6.83
N THR A 88 -3.75 -12.71 -7.42
CA THR A 88 -2.79 -11.82 -6.77
C THR A 88 -3.43 -10.51 -6.34
N ARG A 89 -4.19 -9.85 -7.22
CA ARG A 89 -4.90 -8.61 -6.87
C ARG A 89 -5.95 -8.82 -5.79
N THR A 90 -6.67 -9.94 -5.84
CA THR A 90 -7.64 -10.27 -4.79
C THR A 90 -6.95 -10.44 -3.43
N ALA A 91 -5.84 -11.16 -3.37
CA ALA A 91 -5.07 -11.33 -2.14
C ALA A 91 -4.52 -9.99 -1.63
N GLN A 92 -3.96 -9.15 -2.50
CA GLN A 92 -3.45 -7.83 -2.14
C GLN A 92 -4.58 -6.90 -1.66
N ASN A 93 -5.72 -6.88 -2.34
CA ASN A 93 -6.89 -6.11 -1.90
C ASN A 93 -7.39 -6.56 -0.53
N SER A 94 -7.44 -7.87 -0.27
CA SER A 94 -7.83 -8.38 1.05
C SER A 94 -6.89 -7.87 2.17
N VAL A 95 -5.59 -7.81 1.90
CA VAL A 95 -4.62 -7.25 2.87
C VAL A 95 -4.84 -5.75 3.07
N THR A 96 -5.09 -4.99 1.99
CA THR A 96 -5.37 -3.55 2.12
C THR A 96 -6.69 -3.28 2.85
N ASP A 97 -7.72 -4.10 2.64
CA ASP A 97 -8.99 -4.02 3.36
C ASP A 97 -8.80 -4.31 4.86
N LEU A 98 -8.01 -5.33 5.20
CA LEU A 98 -7.66 -5.63 6.59
C LEU A 98 -6.89 -4.49 7.26
N LEU A 99 -5.95 -3.85 6.56
CA LEU A 99 -5.25 -2.67 7.05
C LEU A 99 -6.23 -1.51 7.31
N PHE A 100 -7.17 -1.28 6.38
CA PHE A 100 -8.19 -0.25 6.55
C PHE A 100 -9.06 -0.51 7.78
N VAL A 101 -9.59 -1.73 7.92
CA VAL A 101 -10.40 -2.13 9.08
C VAL A 101 -9.60 -1.98 10.39
N GLY A 102 -8.34 -2.43 10.40
CA GLY A 102 -7.46 -2.28 11.56
C GLY A 102 -7.24 -0.82 11.96
N LEU A 103 -7.02 0.07 10.99
CA LEU A 103 -6.88 1.51 11.24
C LEU A 103 -8.17 2.14 11.76
N VAL A 104 -9.33 1.71 11.27
CA VAL A 104 -10.64 2.16 11.79
C VAL A 104 -10.80 1.74 13.24
N GLN A 105 -10.47 0.50 13.58
CA GLN A 105 -10.58 -0.03 14.95
C GLN A 105 -9.63 0.65 15.94
N LEU A 106 -8.43 1.02 15.51
CA LEU A 106 -7.46 1.73 16.37
C LEU A 106 -7.91 3.14 16.76
N ASN A 107 -8.77 3.76 15.96
CA ASN A 107 -9.27 5.12 16.21
C ASN A 107 -10.75 5.22 15.81
N ASP A 108 -11.57 4.35 16.41
CA ASP A 108 -12.94 4.06 16.00
C ASP A 108 -13.83 5.31 15.96
N VAL A 109 -13.85 6.09 17.04
CA VAL A 109 -14.72 7.29 17.16
C VAL A 109 -14.43 8.34 16.09
N GLU A 110 -13.16 8.67 15.87
CA GLU A 110 -12.77 9.69 14.90
C GLU A 110 -12.91 9.17 13.46
N SER A 111 -12.53 7.91 13.22
CA SER A 111 -12.67 7.27 11.92
C SER A 111 -14.12 7.16 11.49
N LEU A 112 -15.02 6.77 12.37
CA LEU A 112 -16.46 6.68 12.08
C LEU A 112 -17.06 8.05 11.76
N LYS A 113 -16.70 9.10 12.51
CA LYS A 113 -17.12 10.48 12.20
C LYS A 113 -16.65 10.93 10.81
N MET A 114 -15.41 10.61 10.45
CA MET A 114 -14.88 10.97 9.13
C MET A 114 -15.56 10.20 8.00
N ILE A 115 -15.83 8.91 8.18
CA ILE A 115 -16.58 8.09 7.22
C ILE A 115 -17.99 8.66 7.03
N GLN A 116 -18.68 9.01 8.11
CA GLN A 116 -20.02 9.57 8.06
C GLN A 116 -20.03 10.93 7.32
N ARG A 117 -19.10 11.85 7.63
CA ARG A 117 -18.95 13.13 6.92
C ARG A 117 -18.69 12.94 5.42
N SER A 118 -17.84 11.97 5.06
CA SER A 118 -17.57 11.65 3.65
C SER A 118 -18.83 11.12 2.94
N SER A 119 -19.61 10.28 3.60
CA SER A 119 -20.88 9.77 3.07
C SER A 119 -21.89 10.90 2.84
N GLU A 120 -22.07 11.80 3.80
CA GLU A 120 -22.94 12.96 3.68
C GLU A 120 -22.52 13.89 2.52
N LEU A 121 -21.21 14.11 2.34
CA LEU A 121 -20.68 14.91 1.24
C LEU A 121 -20.96 14.26 -0.12
N THR A 122 -20.74 12.95 -0.25
CA THR A 122 -20.97 12.24 -1.51
C THR A 122 -22.45 12.12 -1.88
N GLN A 123 -23.36 12.10 -0.90
CA GLN A 123 -24.80 12.13 -1.15
C GLN A 123 -25.27 13.44 -1.81
N ARG A 124 -24.55 14.56 -1.57
CA ARG A 124 -24.85 15.86 -2.20
C ARG A 124 -24.40 15.95 -3.67
N LEU A 125 -23.62 14.97 -4.15
CA LEU A 125 -23.16 14.89 -5.54
C LEU A 125 -24.12 14.09 -6.44
N LYS A 126 -25.15 13.48 -5.86
CA LYS A 126 -26.24 12.77 -6.56
C LYS A 126 -27.43 13.68 -6.77
#